data_c859521cc2fc4a7b38e85bf916bfa473
#
_entry.id   c859521cc2fc4a7b38e85bf916bfa473
#
_cell.length_a   1.000
_cell.length_b   1.000
_cell.length_c   1.000
_cell.angle_alpha   90.00
_cell.angle_beta   90.00
_cell.angle_gamma   90.00
#
_symmetry.space_group_name_H-M   'P 1'
#
loop_
_entity.id
_entity.type
_entity.pdbx_description
1 polymer ?
#
loop_
_entity_poly.entity_id
_entity_poly.type
_entity_poly.pdbx_seq_one_letter_code
_entity_poly.pdbx_strand_id
1 'polypeptide(L)'
;LDVLGRSMNLIADEDDMLQNMAEKLAEESAEWVAEDDTFGIDRSEGFRLLPAFGKAERPLQRRAVLRLLEAMLGPDARVEAASVEAVLAGFANGAPNSGYVANIQYDLAVSASKRGVLVEPMAYFRARRKKHD
;
A
#
# COMPACT_ATOMS: atom_id res chain seq x y z
N LEU A 1 -3.49 10.66 -40.65
CA LEU A 1 -3.49 10.47 -39.23
C LEU A 1 -4.88 10.16 -38.75
N ASP A 2 -5.02 9.02 -38.20
CA ASP A 2 -6.31 8.52 -37.77
C ASP A 2 -6.68 9.09 -36.42
N VAL A 3 -7.61 10.03 -36.41
CA VAL A 3 -8.06 10.68 -35.17
C VAL A 3 -8.76 9.67 -34.25
N LEU A 4 -9.52 8.73 -34.82
CA LEU A 4 -10.21 7.73 -34.03
C LEU A 4 -9.22 6.77 -33.38
N GLY A 5 -8.20 6.37 -34.13
CA GLY A 5 -7.12 5.55 -33.56
C GLY A 5 -6.42 6.28 -32.43
N ARG A 6 -6.20 7.58 -32.58
CA ARG A 6 -5.61 8.39 -31.53
C ARG A 6 -6.45 8.44 -30.27
N SER A 7 -7.77 8.58 -30.44
CA SER A 7 -8.67 8.63 -29.29
C SER A 7 -8.64 7.34 -28.51
N MET A 8 -8.64 6.21 -29.20
CA MET A 8 -8.56 4.90 -28.54
C MET A 8 -7.22 4.71 -27.86
N ASN A 9 -6.14 5.15 -28.49
CA ASN A 9 -4.81 5.06 -27.92
C ASN A 9 -4.67 5.96 -26.69
N LEU A 10 -5.34 7.11 -26.68
CA LEU A 10 -5.31 8.02 -25.54
C LEU A 10 -5.88 7.38 -24.28
N ILE A 11 -6.97 6.62 -24.41
CA ILE A 11 -7.56 5.96 -23.25
C ILE A 11 -6.59 4.92 -22.69
N ALA A 12 -6.00 4.11 -23.58
CA ALA A 12 -5.00 3.12 -23.17
C ALA A 12 -3.77 3.78 -22.58
N ASP A 13 -3.32 4.88 -23.19
CA ASP A 13 -2.15 5.61 -22.72
C ASP A 13 -2.38 6.23 -21.36
N GLU A 14 -3.60 6.73 -21.09
CA GLU A 14 -3.93 7.29 -19.79
C GLU A 14 -3.89 6.23 -18.70
N ASP A 15 -4.41 5.04 -18.99
CA ASP A 15 -4.38 3.94 -18.03
C ASP A 15 -2.95 3.48 -17.76
N ASP A 16 -2.14 3.37 -18.82
CA ASP A 16 -0.74 3.00 -18.68
C ASP A 16 0.03 4.07 -17.91
N MET A 17 -0.26 5.34 -18.17
CA MET A 17 0.38 6.43 -17.46
C MET A 17 0.04 6.40 -15.97
N LEU A 18 -1.23 6.20 -15.63
CA LEU A 18 -1.65 6.10 -14.23
C LEU A 18 -1.00 4.91 -13.55
N GLN A 19 -0.90 3.80 -14.27
CA GLN A 19 -0.26 2.60 -13.74
C GLN A 19 1.22 2.84 -13.47
N ASN A 20 1.91 3.49 -14.40
CA ASN A 20 3.33 3.82 -14.26
C ASN A 20 3.55 4.81 -13.11
N MET A 21 2.68 5.79 -12.97
CA MET A 21 2.76 6.75 -11.87
C MET A 21 2.53 6.08 -10.53
N ALA A 22 1.59 5.13 -10.47
CA ALA A 22 1.32 4.38 -9.24
C ALA A 22 2.50 3.49 -8.87
N GLU A 23 3.14 2.86 -9.85
CA GLU A 23 4.33 2.05 -9.60
C GLU A 23 5.48 2.90 -9.08
N LYS A 24 5.66 4.07 -9.67
CA LYS A 24 6.69 5.00 -9.23
C LYS A 24 6.41 5.48 -7.80
N LEU A 25 5.15 5.78 -7.50
CA LEU A 25 4.76 6.17 -6.15
C LEU A 25 5.10 5.06 -5.14
N ALA A 26 4.78 3.82 -5.48
CA ALA A 26 5.09 2.69 -4.62
C ALA A 26 6.60 2.52 -4.43
N GLU A 27 7.39 2.70 -5.48
CA GLU A 27 8.84 2.58 -5.39
C GLU A 27 9.46 3.69 -4.53
N GLU A 28 8.97 4.91 -4.67
CA GLU A 28 9.54 6.08 -3.99
C GLU A 28 9.02 6.28 -2.57
N SER A 29 7.77 5.90 -2.32
CA SER A 29 7.08 6.23 -1.08
C SER A 29 6.57 5.02 -0.32
N ALA A 30 7.12 3.85 -0.60
CA ALA A 30 6.84 2.64 0.16
C ALA A 30 8.11 1.82 0.26
N GLU A 31 8.19 1.01 1.31
CA GLU A 31 9.32 0.11 1.49
C GLU A 31 8.83 -1.22 2.03
N TRP A 32 9.49 -2.29 1.64
CA TRP A 32 9.20 -3.61 2.17
C TRP A 32 9.90 -3.78 3.52
N VAL A 33 9.23 -4.44 4.44
CA VAL A 33 9.74 -4.65 5.80
C VAL A 33 10.54 -5.96 5.84
N ALA A 34 11.27 -6.23 4.76
CA ALA A 34 12.00 -7.47 4.57
C ALA A 34 13.24 -7.60 5.46
N GLU A 35 13.75 -6.47 5.91
CA GLU A 35 15.03 -6.45 6.61
C GLU A 35 14.91 -6.30 8.13
N ASP A 36 13.70 -6.53 8.65
CA ASP A 36 13.54 -6.53 10.09
C ASP A 36 13.99 -7.89 10.63
N ASP A 37 15.25 -7.98 10.96
CA ASP A 37 15.86 -9.21 11.46
C ASP A 37 15.21 -9.71 12.74
N THR A 38 14.49 -8.85 13.44
CA THR A 38 13.88 -9.20 14.72
C THR A 38 12.88 -10.34 14.58
N PHE A 39 12.16 -10.39 13.46
CA PHE A 39 11.10 -11.38 13.26
C PHE A 39 11.34 -12.27 12.04
N GLY A 40 12.46 -12.12 11.34
CA GLY A 40 12.71 -12.88 10.14
C GLY A 40 11.72 -12.63 9.03
N ILE A 41 11.18 -11.43 8.96
CA ILE A 41 10.17 -11.05 7.97
C ILE A 41 10.82 -10.89 6.61
N ASP A 42 10.32 -11.57 5.60
CA ASP A 42 10.79 -11.37 4.23
C ASP A 42 9.88 -10.40 3.47
N ARG A 43 10.23 -10.13 2.20
CA ARG A 43 9.54 -9.13 1.38
C ARG A 43 8.04 -9.35 1.24
N SER A 44 7.61 -10.60 1.31
CA SER A 44 6.20 -10.93 1.15
C SER A 44 5.39 -10.70 2.42
N GLU A 45 6.06 -10.40 3.54
CA GLU A 45 5.39 -10.37 4.83
C GLU A 45 4.82 -9.00 5.20
N GLY A 46 5.31 -7.91 4.61
CA GLY A 46 4.75 -6.60 4.91
C GLY A 46 5.39 -5.45 4.16
N PHE A 47 4.71 -4.32 4.18
CA PHE A 47 5.26 -3.08 3.60
C PHE A 47 4.83 -1.88 4.43
N ARG A 48 5.62 -0.82 4.32
CA ARG A 48 5.32 0.45 4.98
C ARG A 48 5.16 1.53 3.92
N LEU A 49 4.05 2.27 4.00
CA LEU A 49 3.85 3.46 3.19
C LEU A 49 4.47 4.63 3.96
N LEU A 50 5.45 5.28 3.35
CA LEU A 50 6.15 6.39 3.98
C LEU A 50 5.25 7.62 4.10
N PRO A 51 5.56 8.56 4.99
CA PRO A 51 4.68 9.73 5.18
C PRO A 51 4.37 10.51 3.91
N ALA A 52 5.33 10.60 2.98
CA ALA A 52 5.12 11.31 1.72
C ALA A 52 4.03 10.68 0.86
N PHE A 53 3.74 9.40 1.04
CA PHE A 53 2.67 8.71 0.31
C PHE A 53 1.32 9.39 0.53
N GLY A 54 1.09 9.91 1.72
CA GLY A 54 -0.17 10.56 2.06
C GLY A 54 -0.46 11.83 1.28
N LYS A 55 0.55 12.41 0.65
CA LYS A 55 0.40 13.63 -0.14
C LYS A 55 0.06 13.37 -1.60
N ALA A 56 0.12 12.13 -2.03
CA ALA A 56 -0.21 11.78 -3.41
C ALA A 56 -1.72 11.83 -3.64
N GLU A 57 -2.11 11.92 -4.90
CA GLU A 57 -3.51 11.93 -5.26
C GLU A 57 -4.17 10.59 -4.97
N ARG A 58 -5.41 10.62 -4.55
CA ARG A 58 -6.14 9.43 -4.12
C ARG A 58 -6.17 8.31 -5.16
N PRO A 59 -6.45 8.58 -6.44
CA PRO A 59 -6.44 7.50 -7.44
C PRO A 59 -5.11 6.78 -7.53
N LEU A 60 -4.01 7.52 -7.40
CA LEU A 60 -2.66 6.93 -7.44
C LEU A 60 -2.40 6.12 -6.17
N GLN A 61 -2.84 6.63 -5.02
CA GLN A 61 -2.73 5.91 -3.77
C GLN A 61 -3.44 4.57 -3.83
N ARG A 62 -4.67 4.56 -4.37
CA ARG A 62 -5.45 3.32 -4.48
C ARG A 62 -4.75 2.29 -5.35
N ARG A 63 -4.25 2.70 -6.50
CA ARG A 63 -3.54 1.79 -7.41
C ARG A 63 -2.26 1.26 -6.79
N ALA A 64 -1.51 2.13 -6.12
CA ALA A 64 -0.25 1.74 -5.49
C ALA A 64 -0.48 0.74 -4.36
N VAL A 65 -1.47 0.99 -3.50
CA VAL A 65 -1.80 0.08 -2.41
C VAL A 65 -2.26 -1.27 -2.95
N LEU A 66 -3.12 -1.25 -3.97
CA LEU A 66 -3.60 -2.48 -4.58
C LEU A 66 -2.43 -3.33 -5.09
N ARG A 67 -1.50 -2.71 -5.81
CA ARG A 67 -0.34 -3.42 -6.33
C ARG A 67 0.56 -3.97 -5.22
N LEU A 68 0.76 -3.19 -4.16
CA LEU A 68 1.57 -3.64 -3.03
C LEU A 68 0.91 -4.84 -2.32
N LEU A 69 -0.40 -4.78 -2.12
CA LEU A 69 -1.11 -5.90 -1.52
C LEU A 69 -1.09 -7.14 -2.40
N GLU A 70 -1.25 -6.96 -3.71
CA GLU A 70 -1.15 -8.08 -4.65
C GLU A 70 0.25 -8.69 -4.65
N ALA A 71 1.28 -7.86 -4.60
CA ALA A 71 2.66 -8.34 -4.55
C ALA A 71 2.94 -9.09 -3.25
N MET A 72 2.36 -8.62 -2.15
CA MET A 72 2.52 -9.24 -0.84
C MET A 72 1.81 -10.59 -0.75
N LEU A 73 0.59 -10.65 -1.28
CA LEU A 73 -0.29 -11.80 -1.10
C LEU A 73 -0.21 -12.84 -2.23
N GLY A 74 0.30 -12.43 -3.39
CA GLY A 74 0.46 -13.32 -4.53
C GLY A 74 -0.67 -13.20 -5.55
N PRO A 75 -0.50 -13.87 -6.72
CA PRO A 75 -1.42 -13.66 -7.85
C PRO A 75 -2.83 -14.19 -7.64
N ASP A 76 -3.02 -15.11 -6.70
CA ASP A 76 -4.33 -15.71 -6.45
C ASP A 76 -5.16 -14.91 -5.45
N ALA A 77 -4.56 -13.89 -4.84
CA ALA A 77 -5.26 -13.09 -3.86
C ALA A 77 -6.28 -12.15 -4.52
N ARG A 78 -7.43 -12.00 -3.87
CA ARG A 78 -8.46 -11.07 -4.32
C ARG A 78 -8.57 -9.93 -3.31
N VAL A 79 -7.93 -8.82 -3.65
CA VAL A 79 -7.91 -7.66 -2.77
C VAL A 79 -9.23 -6.89 -2.94
N GLU A 80 -9.94 -6.70 -1.84
CA GLU A 80 -11.19 -5.97 -1.83
C GLU A 80 -10.94 -4.46 -1.72
N ALA A 81 -11.81 -3.67 -2.33
CA ALA A 81 -11.72 -2.21 -2.26
C ALA A 81 -11.73 -1.73 -0.80
N ALA A 82 -12.51 -2.38 0.06
CA ALA A 82 -12.56 -2.02 1.47
C ALA A 82 -11.20 -2.14 2.16
N SER A 83 -10.41 -3.15 1.77
CA SER A 83 -9.06 -3.30 2.31
C SER A 83 -8.14 -2.17 1.89
N VAL A 84 -8.21 -1.77 0.60
CA VAL A 84 -7.44 -0.64 0.10
C VAL A 84 -7.80 0.64 0.85
N GLU A 85 -9.10 0.89 1.01
CA GLU A 85 -9.55 2.10 1.71
C GLU A 85 -9.16 2.08 3.19
N ALA A 86 -9.16 0.92 3.82
CA ALA A 86 -8.73 0.81 5.22
C ALA A 86 -7.24 1.13 5.38
N VAL A 87 -6.40 0.75 4.42
CA VAL A 87 -4.99 1.12 4.42
C VAL A 87 -4.84 2.64 4.27
N LEU A 88 -5.59 3.23 3.34
CA LEU A 88 -5.52 4.66 3.09
C LEU A 88 -6.06 5.49 4.26
N ALA A 89 -6.96 4.92 5.05
CA ALA A 89 -7.47 5.59 6.24
C ALA A 89 -6.39 5.78 7.31
N GLY A 90 -5.24 5.14 7.15
CA GLY A 90 -4.07 5.39 7.99
C GLY A 90 -3.46 6.76 7.78
N PHE A 91 -3.87 7.48 6.73
CA PHE A 91 -3.45 8.85 6.49
C PHE A 91 -4.62 9.79 6.76
N ALA A 92 -4.33 10.93 7.37
CA ALA A 92 -5.31 11.98 7.61
C ALA A 92 -4.65 13.31 7.24
N ASN A 93 -5.32 14.09 6.39
CA ASN A 93 -4.82 15.42 5.98
C ASN A 93 -3.42 15.35 5.36
N GLY A 94 -3.15 14.29 4.62
CA GLY A 94 -1.88 14.14 3.91
C GLY A 94 -0.72 13.64 4.75
N ALA A 95 -0.99 13.18 5.98
CA ALA A 95 0.04 12.71 6.90
C ALA A 95 -0.42 11.43 7.61
N PRO A 96 0.50 10.62 8.12
CA PRO A 96 0.11 9.43 8.89
C PRO A 96 -0.72 9.81 10.12
N ASN A 97 -1.81 9.07 10.33
CA ASN A 97 -2.69 9.27 11.48
C ASN A 97 -2.23 8.35 12.61
N SER A 98 -1.23 8.80 13.36
CA SER A 98 -0.61 7.99 14.43
C SER A 98 -1.66 7.43 15.38
N GLY A 99 -1.55 6.15 15.67
CA GLY A 99 -2.49 5.46 16.54
C GLY A 99 -3.61 4.74 15.80
N TYR A 100 -3.78 5.00 14.50
CA TYR A 100 -4.76 4.28 13.71
C TYR A 100 -4.35 2.81 13.60
N VAL A 101 -5.28 1.91 13.83
CA VAL A 101 -5.10 0.46 13.69
C VAL A 101 -6.36 -0.14 13.08
N ALA A 102 -6.19 -1.02 12.11
CA ALA A 102 -7.31 -1.71 11.49
C ALA A 102 -6.90 -3.12 11.09
N ASN A 103 -7.88 -3.99 10.97
CA ASN A 103 -7.71 -5.31 10.39
C ASN A 103 -8.26 -5.28 8.98
N ILE A 104 -7.55 -5.90 8.06
CA ILE A 104 -8.06 -6.08 6.70
C ILE A 104 -8.04 -7.57 6.36
N GLN A 105 -8.54 -7.90 5.16
CA GLN A 105 -8.63 -9.29 4.73
C GLN A 105 -7.27 -10.01 4.81
N TYR A 106 -7.29 -11.32 4.79
CA TYR A 106 -6.11 -12.19 4.88
C TYR A 106 -5.35 -12.03 6.20
N ASP A 107 -6.06 -11.65 7.27
CA ASP A 107 -5.50 -11.51 8.62
C ASP A 107 -4.30 -10.56 8.65
N LEU A 108 -4.46 -9.43 7.99
CA LEU A 108 -3.45 -8.39 7.95
C LEU A 108 -3.81 -7.24 8.88
N ALA A 109 -2.79 -6.67 9.51
CA ALA A 109 -2.93 -5.50 10.36
C ALA A 109 -2.41 -4.26 9.64
N VAL A 110 -3.15 -3.16 9.78
CA VAL A 110 -2.73 -1.85 9.31
C VAL A 110 -2.53 -0.99 10.53
N SER A 111 -1.35 -0.38 10.66
CA SER A 111 -1.07 0.51 11.79
C SER A 111 -0.33 1.75 11.31
N ALA A 112 -0.71 2.89 11.84
CA ALA A 112 -0.10 4.16 11.48
C ALA A 112 0.73 4.73 12.62
N SER A 113 1.87 5.30 12.27
CA SER A 113 2.76 5.98 13.21
C SER A 113 3.42 7.15 12.48
N LYS A 114 4.30 7.86 13.16
CA LYS A 114 5.06 8.93 12.54
C LYS A 114 5.92 8.45 11.38
N ARG A 115 6.25 7.16 11.35
CA ARG A 115 7.05 6.56 10.28
C ARG A 115 6.25 6.26 9.03
N GLY A 116 4.93 6.23 9.11
CA GLY A 116 4.06 5.94 7.99
C GLY A 116 2.98 4.95 8.36
N VAL A 117 2.44 4.27 7.35
CA VAL A 117 1.39 3.28 7.53
C VAL A 117 1.96 1.91 7.19
N LEU A 118 1.98 1.03 8.18
CA LEU A 118 2.53 -0.31 8.05
C LEU A 118 1.43 -1.34 7.84
N VAL A 119 1.60 -2.20 6.84
CA VAL A 119 0.72 -3.34 6.57
C VAL A 119 1.54 -4.61 6.78
N GLU A 120 1.07 -5.50 7.64
CA GLU A 120 1.81 -6.71 7.99
C GLU A 120 0.86 -7.80 8.46
N PRO A 121 1.28 -9.07 8.47
CA PRO A 121 0.46 -10.10 9.07
C PRO A 121 0.14 -9.79 10.53
N MET A 122 -1.08 -10.09 10.95
CA MET A 122 -1.53 -9.79 12.31
C MET A 122 -0.62 -10.43 13.36
N ALA A 123 -0.06 -11.59 13.07
CA ALA A 123 0.83 -12.27 14.00
C ALA A 123 2.06 -11.43 14.33
N TYR A 124 2.63 -10.75 13.35
CA TYR A 124 3.80 -9.89 13.58
C TYR A 124 3.42 -8.64 14.36
N PHE A 125 2.26 -8.07 14.03
CA PHE A 125 1.76 -6.91 14.74
C PHE A 125 1.56 -7.22 16.22
N ARG A 126 0.94 -8.35 16.54
CA ARG A 126 0.71 -8.79 17.93
C ARG A 126 2.02 -9.08 18.64
N ALA A 127 2.97 -9.70 17.96
CA ALA A 127 4.28 -10.02 18.55
C ALA A 127 5.03 -8.76 18.96
N ARG A 128 5.01 -7.73 18.11
CA ARG A 128 5.68 -6.47 18.44
C ARG A 128 5.04 -5.76 19.61
N ARG A 129 3.69 -5.76 19.66
CA ARG A 129 2.98 -5.13 20.77
C ARG A 129 3.26 -5.84 22.09
N LYS A 130 3.30 -7.17 22.06
CA LYS A 130 3.66 -7.95 23.23
C LYS A 130 5.06 -7.63 23.73
N LYS A 131 5.98 -7.42 22.79
CA LYS A 131 7.37 -7.17 23.13
C LYS A 131 7.57 -5.82 23.84
N HIS A 132 6.68 -4.86 23.55
CA HIS A 132 6.75 -3.52 24.15
C HIS A 132 5.97 -3.41 25.47
N ASP A 133 5.20 -4.41 25.77
CA ASP A 133 4.50 -4.49 27.05
C ASP A 133 5.41 -5.15 28.10
#